data_5402a5f9a396f6e147545d42c4ed54c0
#
_entry.id   5402a5f9a396f6e147545d42c4ed54c0
#
_cell.length_a   1.000
_cell.length_b   1.000
_cell.length_c   1.000
_cell.angle_alpha   90.00
_cell.angle_beta   90.00
_cell.angle_gamma   90.00
#
_symmetry.space_group_name_H-M   'P 1'
#
loop_
_entity.id
_entity.type
_entity.pdbx_description
1 polymer ?
#
loop_
_entity_poly.entity_id
_entity_poly.type
_entity_poly.pdbx_seq_one_letter_code
_entity_poly.pdbx_strand_id
1 'polypeptide(L)'
;IDEPAGTPVFAWKGETLEEYWWAAEQMLTWPGEPANMILDDGGDATMLVLRGAQFEKAGVVPPADADHSAEYTVFLNLLRERFETDKTKWSVIADSVKGVTEETTTGVLRLYQFAAAGELVFPAINVNDSVTKSKFDNKYGTRHSLID
;
A
#
# COMPACT_ATOMS: atom_id res chain seq x y z
N ILE A 1 6.79 33.57 -4.17
CA ILE A 1 6.41 33.04 -5.49
C ILE A 1 5.49 31.89 -5.18
N ASP A 2 4.19 32.16 -5.29
CA ASP A 2 3.15 31.15 -5.07
C ASP A 2 2.98 30.33 -6.35
N GLU A 3 3.98 29.52 -6.67
CA GLU A 3 3.77 28.45 -7.62
C GLU A 3 2.80 27.47 -6.96
N PRO A 4 1.72 27.07 -7.64
CA PRO A 4 0.91 26.00 -7.15
C PRO A 4 1.82 24.78 -7.02
N ALA A 5 1.99 24.30 -5.80
CA ALA A 5 2.69 23.06 -5.57
C ALA A 5 2.06 21.99 -6.47
N GLY A 6 2.87 21.30 -7.27
CA GLY A 6 2.39 20.16 -8.04
C GLY A 6 1.81 19.09 -7.14
N THR A 7 1.38 17.98 -7.70
CA THR A 7 0.95 16.81 -6.93
C THR A 7 2.09 16.36 -6.01
N PRO A 8 1.86 16.22 -4.69
CA PRO A 8 2.88 15.71 -3.77
C PRO A 8 3.35 14.32 -4.20
N VAL A 9 4.66 14.11 -4.18
CA VAL A 9 5.28 12.82 -4.50
C VAL A 9 6.16 12.41 -3.31
N PHE A 10 5.90 11.23 -2.77
CA PHE A 10 6.64 10.65 -1.64
C PHE A 10 7.44 9.43 -2.13
N ALA A 11 8.50 9.70 -2.86
CA ALA A 11 9.43 8.70 -3.38
C ALA A 11 10.74 9.36 -3.81
N TRP A 12 11.88 8.71 -3.54
CA TRP A 12 13.19 9.14 -4.02
C TRP A 12 14.15 7.95 -4.15
N LYS A 13 15.15 8.09 -5.00
CA LYS A 13 16.15 7.04 -5.17
C LYS A 13 17.04 6.90 -3.93
N GLY A 14 17.18 5.66 -3.43
CA GLY A 14 18.05 5.35 -2.29
C GLY A 14 17.36 5.49 -0.94
N GLU A 15 16.05 5.52 -0.89
CA GLU A 15 15.30 5.42 0.36
C GLU A 15 15.59 4.12 1.11
N THR A 16 15.60 4.17 2.43
CA THR A 16 15.68 3.01 3.33
C THR A 16 14.30 2.34 3.42
N LEU A 17 14.20 1.16 4.03
CA LEU A 17 12.91 0.50 4.28
C LEU A 17 12.00 1.33 5.17
N GLU A 18 12.54 2.03 6.16
CA GLU A 18 11.81 2.93 7.04
C GLU A 18 11.24 4.12 6.27
N GLU A 19 12.04 4.72 5.40
CA GLU A 19 11.63 5.84 4.55
C GLU A 19 10.58 5.39 3.52
N TYR A 20 10.72 4.20 2.95
CA TYR A 20 9.74 3.61 2.04
C TYR A 20 8.35 3.46 2.70
N TRP A 21 8.29 2.82 3.87
CA TRP A 21 7.02 2.65 4.56
C TRP A 21 6.44 3.96 5.12
N TRP A 22 7.31 4.88 5.53
CA TRP A 22 6.89 6.24 5.86
C TRP A 22 6.30 6.95 4.63
N ALA A 23 6.93 6.86 3.47
CA ALA A 23 6.44 7.46 2.22
C ALA A 23 5.09 6.87 1.79
N ALA A 24 4.92 5.55 1.90
CA ALA A 24 3.65 4.87 1.66
C ALA A 24 2.54 5.38 2.61
N GLU A 25 2.86 5.60 3.87
CA GLU A 25 1.95 6.22 4.83
C GLU A 25 1.58 7.66 4.44
N GLN A 26 2.56 8.49 4.05
CA GLN A 26 2.31 9.88 3.64
C GLN A 26 1.41 9.95 2.40
N MET A 27 1.61 9.08 1.43
CA MET A 27 0.77 8.98 0.24
C MET A 27 -0.71 8.73 0.58
N LEU A 28 -0.98 7.98 1.64
CA LEU A 28 -2.33 7.66 2.11
C LEU A 28 -2.91 8.71 3.09
N THR A 29 -2.08 9.66 3.55
CA THR A 29 -2.45 10.67 4.55
C THR A 29 -2.77 11.99 3.86
N TRP A 30 -4.04 12.30 3.69
CA TRP A 30 -4.50 13.51 3.01
C TRP A 30 -4.99 14.56 4.02
N PRO A 31 -4.75 15.85 3.77
CA PRO A 31 -5.32 16.91 4.60
C PRO A 31 -6.84 16.95 4.49
N GLY A 32 -7.53 16.80 5.61
CA GLY A 32 -8.98 16.96 5.74
C GLY A 32 -9.79 15.70 5.47
N GLU A 33 -9.47 14.91 4.46
CA GLU A 33 -10.20 13.67 4.13
C GLU A 33 -9.21 12.51 3.89
N PRO A 34 -9.56 11.28 4.27
CA PRO A 34 -8.72 10.12 3.97
C PRO A 34 -8.71 9.78 2.48
N ALA A 35 -7.68 9.07 2.03
CA ALA A 35 -7.62 8.52 0.66
C ALA A 35 -8.86 7.65 0.38
N ASN A 36 -9.46 7.82 -0.80
CA ASN A 36 -10.68 7.10 -1.19
C ASN A 36 -10.50 6.17 -2.39
N MET A 37 -9.38 6.24 -3.08
CA MET A 37 -8.99 5.34 -4.17
C MET A 37 -7.50 5.04 -4.06
N ILE A 38 -7.11 3.81 -4.37
CA ILE A 38 -5.71 3.38 -4.39
C ILE A 38 -5.39 2.81 -5.78
N LEU A 39 -4.32 3.31 -6.39
CA LEU A 39 -3.65 2.66 -7.51
C LEU A 39 -2.38 2.02 -6.94
N ASP A 40 -2.38 0.71 -6.84
CA ASP A 40 -1.33 -0.05 -6.17
C ASP A 40 -0.44 -0.81 -7.17
N ASP A 41 0.81 -1.00 -6.80
CA ASP A 41 1.80 -1.70 -7.60
C ASP A 41 2.66 -2.58 -6.66
N GLY A 42 2.21 -3.79 -6.44
CA GLY A 42 2.78 -4.75 -5.49
C GLY A 42 1.92 -5.00 -4.25
N GLY A 43 0.84 -4.25 -4.07
CA GLY A 43 -0.13 -4.45 -2.99
C GLY A 43 0.31 -3.89 -1.64
N ASP A 44 1.35 -3.05 -1.58
CA ASP A 44 1.89 -2.57 -0.32
C ASP A 44 1.01 -1.51 0.34
N ALA A 45 0.46 -0.57 -0.43
CA ALA A 45 -0.50 0.41 0.08
C ALA A 45 -1.78 -0.27 0.60
N THR A 46 -2.30 -1.24 -0.15
CA THR A 46 -3.44 -2.05 0.27
C THR A 46 -3.14 -2.84 1.54
N MET A 47 -1.97 -3.48 1.62
CA MET A 47 -1.54 -4.23 2.81
C MET A 47 -1.44 -3.32 4.04
N LEU A 48 -0.90 -2.11 3.88
CA LEU A 48 -0.75 -1.14 4.96
C LEU A 48 -2.13 -0.78 5.56
N VAL A 49 -3.11 -0.49 4.71
CA VAL A 49 -4.48 -0.15 5.13
C VAL A 49 -5.16 -1.35 5.79
N LEU A 50 -5.15 -2.52 5.15
CA LEU A 50 -5.87 -3.71 5.63
C LEU A 50 -5.27 -4.24 6.94
N ARG A 51 -3.94 -4.38 7.03
CA ARG A 51 -3.27 -4.85 8.26
C ARG A 51 -3.37 -3.82 9.38
N GLY A 52 -3.23 -2.53 9.06
CA GLY A 52 -3.42 -1.46 10.02
C GLY A 52 -4.82 -1.51 10.65
N ALA A 53 -5.86 -1.54 9.84
CA ALA A 53 -7.25 -1.64 10.31
C ALA A 53 -7.51 -2.94 11.12
N GLN A 54 -6.92 -4.05 10.67
CA GLN A 54 -7.04 -5.32 11.39
C GLN A 54 -6.42 -5.24 12.79
N PHE A 55 -5.23 -4.66 12.94
CA PHE A 55 -4.55 -4.51 14.21
C PHE A 55 -5.25 -3.50 15.14
N GLU A 56 -5.77 -2.42 14.58
CA GLU A 56 -6.62 -1.48 15.33
C GLU A 56 -7.85 -2.18 15.90
N LYS A 57 -8.54 -2.98 15.09
CA LYS A 57 -9.69 -3.79 15.53
C LYS A 57 -9.33 -4.83 16.58
N ALA A 58 -8.16 -5.44 16.46
CA ALA A 58 -7.64 -6.40 17.44
C ALA A 58 -7.16 -5.73 18.73
N GLY A 59 -6.91 -4.42 18.73
CA GLY A 59 -6.37 -3.67 19.86
C GLY A 59 -4.89 -3.92 20.12
N VAL A 60 -4.19 -4.58 19.19
CA VAL A 60 -2.77 -4.93 19.34
C VAL A 60 -2.09 -5.09 17.99
N VAL A 61 -0.86 -4.58 17.87
CA VAL A 61 0.05 -4.89 16.77
C VAL A 61 1.00 -6.00 17.22
N PRO A 62 1.05 -7.15 16.51
CA PRO A 62 1.89 -8.27 16.92
C PRO A 62 3.38 -7.86 16.93
N PRO A 63 4.19 -8.45 17.83
CA PRO A 63 5.63 -8.21 17.81
C PRO A 63 6.24 -8.79 16.54
N ALA A 64 7.35 -8.18 16.10
CA ALA A 64 8.21 -8.82 15.11
C ALA A 64 8.90 -10.02 15.76
N ASP A 65 9.06 -11.11 15.02
CA ASP A 65 9.81 -12.29 15.44
C ASP A 65 11.03 -12.54 14.52
N ALA A 66 11.83 -13.52 14.87
CA ALA A 66 13.09 -13.82 14.17
C ALA A 66 12.90 -14.36 12.75
N ASP A 67 11.71 -14.86 12.43
CA ASP A 67 11.38 -15.44 11.12
C ASP A 67 10.86 -14.37 10.14
N HIS A 68 10.56 -13.18 10.63
CA HIS A 68 10.13 -12.07 9.79
C HIS A 68 11.29 -11.50 8.97
N SER A 69 10.99 -11.12 7.72
CA SER A 69 11.93 -10.33 6.91
C SER A 69 12.21 -8.96 7.56
N ALA A 70 13.36 -8.36 7.22
CA ALA A 70 13.69 -7.01 7.67
C ALA A 70 12.60 -6.00 7.27
N GLU A 71 12.08 -6.11 6.05
CA GLU A 71 10.99 -5.28 5.53
C GLU A 71 9.72 -5.42 6.36
N TYR A 72 9.28 -6.65 6.65
CA TYR A 72 8.07 -6.87 7.45
C TYR A 72 8.24 -6.43 8.91
N THR A 73 9.45 -6.51 9.43
CA THR A 73 9.78 -5.96 10.75
C THR A 73 9.62 -4.44 10.80
N VAL A 74 10.13 -3.73 9.80
CA VAL A 74 9.96 -2.27 9.67
C VAL A 74 8.49 -1.90 9.50
N PHE A 75 7.77 -2.61 8.66
CA PHE A 75 6.32 -2.46 8.48
C PHE A 75 5.54 -2.59 9.82
N LEU A 76 5.80 -3.62 10.61
CA LEU A 76 5.17 -3.80 11.92
C LEU A 76 5.56 -2.70 12.91
N ASN A 77 6.79 -2.21 12.86
CA ASN A 77 7.25 -1.12 13.70
C ASN A 77 6.51 0.18 13.38
N LEU A 78 6.35 0.52 12.10
CA LEU A 78 5.54 1.66 11.68
C LEU A 78 4.11 1.56 12.20
N LEU A 79 3.45 0.42 12.00
CA LEU A 79 2.07 0.23 12.46
C LEU A 79 1.94 0.34 13.98
N ARG A 80 2.92 -0.17 14.74
CA ARG A 80 2.94 -0.05 16.20
C ARG A 80 3.08 1.40 16.64
N GLU A 81 4.01 2.14 16.06
CA GLU A 81 4.23 3.55 16.35
C GLU A 81 2.98 4.39 16.07
N ARG A 82 2.29 4.11 14.96
CA ARG A 82 1.03 4.80 14.63
C ARG A 82 -0.11 4.40 15.56
N PHE A 83 -0.22 3.13 15.90
CA PHE A 83 -1.23 2.64 16.85
C PHE A 83 -1.12 3.29 18.24
N GLU A 84 0.08 3.67 18.69
CA GLU A 84 0.28 4.40 19.94
C GLU A 84 -0.26 5.84 19.88
N THR A 85 -0.23 6.46 18.69
CA THR A 85 -0.62 7.87 18.50
C THR A 85 -2.06 8.02 18.00
N ASP A 86 -2.53 7.13 17.13
CA ASP A 86 -3.89 7.11 16.58
C ASP A 86 -4.34 5.66 16.35
N LYS A 87 -5.33 5.25 17.14
CA LYS A 87 -5.87 3.88 17.12
C LYS A 87 -6.95 3.65 16.06
N THR A 88 -7.21 4.63 15.22
CA THR A 88 -8.32 4.61 14.25
C THR A 88 -7.91 5.02 12.83
N LYS A 89 -6.69 5.44 12.65
CA LYS A 89 -6.19 5.96 11.36
C LYS A 89 -6.48 5.03 10.20
N TRP A 90 -6.08 3.76 10.33
CA TRP A 90 -6.19 2.79 9.24
C TRP A 90 -7.62 2.33 9.02
N SER A 91 -8.40 2.19 10.07
CA SER A 91 -9.83 1.88 9.99
C SER A 91 -10.60 2.97 9.27
N VAL A 92 -10.31 4.24 9.55
CA VAL A 92 -10.91 5.39 8.87
C VAL A 92 -10.56 5.41 7.39
N ILE A 93 -9.30 5.11 7.02
CA ILE A 93 -8.89 5.00 5.62
C ILE A 93 -9.59 3.81 4.96
N ALA A 94 -9.61 2.64 5.59
CA ALA A 94 -10.25 1.44 5.05
C ALA A 94 -11.74 1.66 4.76
N ASP A 95 -12.45 2.36 5.64
CA ASP A 95 -13.87 2.70 5.47
C ASP A 95 -14.09 3.73 4.34
N SER A 96 -13.11 4.57 4.07
CA SER A 96 -13.18 5.60 3.02
C SER A 96 -12.87 5.04 1.62
N VAL A 97 -12.00 4.02 1.52
CA VAL A 97 -11.55 3.46 0.24
C VAL A 97 -12.73 2.86 -0.52
N LYS A 98 -12.98 3.35 -1.73
CA LYS A 98 -14.01 2.87 -2.65
C LYS A 98 -13.52 1.69 -3.49
N GLY A 99 -12.22 1.54 -3.62
CA GLY A 99 -11.60 0.44 -4.34
C GLY A 99 -10.11 0.65 -4.58
N VAL A 100 -9.47 -0.43 -4.99
CA VAL A 100 -8.07 -0.47 -5.42
C VAL A 100 -7.96 -1.05 -6.82
N THR A 101 -7.03 -0.54 -7.62
CA THR A 101 -6.56 -1.18 -8.83
C THR A 101 -5.13 -1.67 -8.61
N GLU A 102 -4.84 -2.92 -8.98
CA GLU A 102 -3.53 -3.53 -8.78
C GLU A 102 -2.86 -3.85 -10.12
N GLU A 103 -1.63 -3.36 -10.27
CA GLU A 103 -0.84 -3.41 -11.51
C GLU A 103 0.05 -4.65 -11.65
N THR A 104 0.36 -5.39 -10.55
CA THR A 104 1.38 -6.42 -10.58
C THR A 104 0.86 -7.81 -10.22
N THR A 105 1.54 -8.84 -10.70
CA THR A 105 1.24 -10.24 -10.34
C THR A 105 1.35 -10.47 -8.83
N THR A 106 2.38 -9.94 -8.19
CA THR A 106 2.59 -10.11 -6.74
C THR A 106 1.47 -9.48 -5.94
N GLY A 107 1.07 -8.24 -6.28
CA GLY A 107 -0.04 -7.55 -5.62
C GLY A 107 -1.37 -8.25 -5.84
N VAL A 108 -1.65 -8.72 -7.06
CA VAL A 108 -2.86 -9.52 -7.35
C VAL A 108 -2.91 -10.79 -6.50
N LEU A 109 -1.79 -11.50 -6.33
CA LEU A 109 -1.75 -12.67 -5.45
C LEU A 109 -2.03 -12.32 -3.99
N ARG A 110 -1.50 -11.20 -3.49
CA ARG A 110 -1.84 -10.69 -2.14
C ARG A 110 -3.32 -10.37 -2.00
N LEU A 111 -3.94 -9.73 -3.00
CA LEU A 111 -5.39 -9.45 -3.01
C LEU A 111 -6.22 -10.73 -2.95
N TYR A 112 -5.86 -11.77 -3.71
CA TYR A 112 -6.52 -13.07 -3.62
C TYR A 112 -6.37 -13.72 -2.24
N GLN A 113 -5.21 -13.58 -1.60
CA GLN A 113 -5.00 -14.09 -0.23
C GLN A 113 -5.90 -13.34 0.77
N PHE A 114 -5.97 -12.01 0.71
CA PHE A 114 -6.87 -11.22 1.55
C PHE A 114 -8.35 -11.58 1.30
N ALA A 115 -8.74 -11.75 0.04
CA ALA A 115 -10.11 -12.16 -0.30
C ALA A 115 -10.45 -13.56 0.24
N ALA A 116 -9.55 -14.54 0.08
CA ALA A 116 -9.72 -15.90 0.58
C ALA A 116 -9.80 -15.96 2.12
N ALA A 117 -9.10 -15.08 2.81
CA ALA A 117 -9.15 -14.94 4.26
C ALA A 117 -10.38 -14.15 4.76
N GLY A 118 -11.17 -13.55 3.86
CA GLY A 118 -12.27 -12.65 4.24
C GLY A 118 -11.80 -11.31 4.82
N GLU A 119 -10.57 -10.92 4.53
CA GLU A 119 -9.90 -9.71 5.05
C GLU A 119 -9.89 -8.54 4.06
N LEU A 120 -10.31 -8.75 2.81
CA LEU A 120 -10.45 -7.71 1.80
C LEU A 120 -11.76 -6.96 2.01
N VAL A 121 -11.70 -5.75 2.58
CA VAL A 121 -12.89 -5.01 3.02
C VAL A 121 -13.42 -4.00 2.00
N PHE A 122 -12.73 -3.81 0.87
CA PHE A 122 -13.15 -2.95 -0.23
C PHE A 122 -12.94 -3.66 -1.58
N PRO A 123 -13.62 -3.21 -2.66
CA PRO A 123 -13.44 -3.79 -3.99
C PRO A 123 -12.01 -3.68 -4.51
N ALA A 124 -11.54 -4.73 -5.19
CA ALA A 124 -10.24 -4.75 -5.84
C ALA A 124 -10.35 -5.16 -7.30
N ILE A 125 -9.66 -4.46 -8.18
CA ILE A 125 -9.64 -4.71 -9.62
C ILE A 125 -8.24 -5.10 -10.05
N ASN A 126 -8.10 -6.31 -10.58
CA ASN A 126 -6.87 -6.77 -11.21
C ASN A 126 -6.75 -6.15 -12.60
N VAL A 127 -5.93 -5.11 -12.75
CA VAL A 127 -5.61 -4.52 -14.06
C VAL A 127 -4.35 -5.13 -14.68
N ASN A 128 -3.55 -5.86 -13.90
CA ASN A 128 -2.37 -6.58 -14.38
C ASN A 128 -2.70 -7.53 -15.54
N ASP A 129 -3.81 -8.25 -15.45
CA ASP A 129 -4.21 -9.25 -16.43
C ASP A 129 -5.08 -8.70 -17.57
N SER A 130 -5.35 -7.39 -17.57
CA SER A 130 -6.04 -6.77 -18.71
C SER A 130 -5.19 -6.90 -19.98
N VAL A 131 -5.86 -7.11 -21.14
CA VAL A 131 -5.18 -7.26 -22.43
C VAL A 131 -4.35 -6.02 -22.75
N THR A 132 -4.86 -4.84 -22.45
CA THR A 132 -4.20 -3.55 -22.69
C THR A 132 -2.98 -3.33 -21.79
N LYS A 133 -2.87 -4.01 -20.65
CA LYS A 133 -1.68 -3.96 -19.78
C LYS A 133 -0.74 -5.14 -20.10
N SER A 134 -1.17 -6.35 -19.92
CA SER A 134 -0.29 -7.52 -19.96
C SER A 134 0.34 -7.79 -21.33
N LYS A 135 -0.33 -7.42 -22.43
CA LYS A 135 0.18 -7.61 -23.80
C LYS A 135 1.03 -6.45 -24.31
N PHE A 136 1.03 -5.32 -23.61
CA PHE A 136 1.78 -4.13 -24.00
C PHE A 136 2.88 -3.79 -23.01
N ASP A 137 2.56 -3.54 -21.74
CA ASP A 137 3.54 -3.15 -20.74
C ASP A 137 4.57 -4.26 -20.49
N ASN A 138 4.14 -5.49 -20.19
CA ASN A 138 5.05 -6.60 -19.94
C ASN A 138 5.92 -6.94 -21.15
N LYS A 139 5.44 -6.70 -22.36
CA LYS A 139 6.14 -7.02 -23.61
C LYS A 139 7.05 -5.90 -24.10
N TYR A 140 6.62 -4.67 -23.99
CA TYR A 140 7.31 -3.51 -24.55
C TYR A 140 7.85 -2.56 -23.49
N GLY A 141 7.06 -2.22 -22.47
CA GLY A 141 7.43 -1.30 -21.42
C GLY A 141 8.58 -1.84 -20.57
N THR A 142 8.42 -2.99 -19.96
CA THR A 142 9.46 -3.64 -19.14
C THR A 142 10.73 -3.94 -19.95
N ARG A 143 10.58 -4.34 -21.22
CA ARG A 143 11.72 -4.59 -22.11
C ARG A 143 12.57 -3.32 -22.32
N HIS A 144 11.96 -2.18 -22.48
CA HIS A 144 12.67 -0.91 -22.70
C HIS A 144 13.34 -0.43 -21.41
N SER A 145 12.61 -0.41 -20.29
CA SER A 145 13.14 0.04 -19.00
C SER A 145 14.26 -0.85 -18.43
N LEU A 146 14.38 -2.10 -18.90
CA LEU A 146 15.45 -2.99 -18.44
C LEU A 146 16.81 -2.63 -19.04
N ILE A 147 16.82 -1.93 -20.17
CA ILE A 147 18.03 -1.60 -20.95
C ILE A 147 18.50 -0.17 -20.68
N ASP A 148 17.60 0.72 -20.32
CA ASP A 148 17.86 2.12 -20.01
C ASP A 148 18.33 2.32 -18.56
#